data_9118a264b901e7cc2b6c0cdba78aa23b
#
_entry.id   9118a264b901e7cc2b6c0cdba78aa23b
#
_cell.length_a   1.000
_cell.length_b   1.000
_cell.length_c   1.000
_cell.angle_alpha   90.00
_cell.angle_beta   90.00
_cell.angle_gamma   90.00
#
_symmetry.space_group_name_H-M   'P 1'
#
loop_
_entity.id
_entity.type
_entity.pdbx_description
1 polymer ?
#
loop_
_entity_poly.entity_id
_entity_poly.type
_entity_poly.pdbx_seq_one_letter_code
_entity_poly.pdbx_strand_id
1 'polypeptide(L)'
;MYANNGDCKLYYETFGDPKDPTLLLVNGLGSQCINYHEDWCGLFAAEGLQVVRFDNRDVGLSSSFEGAPLNADGAAYTLSDMADDGFAVLDAIGVDKAHVMGLSMGGMIVQQMAIEHPERVLTMTSVMSTTGEDMYRKSSRRALELMLEPAATDREAAIQQWVDGLNEWGTPEFADEARWRAAAARSFDRGGVLGGSARQYAAVMDSGSRADGLRALKVPTLVIHGDKDTIIDQIGGRRTAELVPHARFELIEGMGHDYPPQLWGRWVALVVGHIRANS
;
A
#
# COMPACT_ATOMS: atom_id res chain seq x y z
N MET A 1 9.92 8.87 -13.26
CA MET A 1 9.03 9.77 -14.04
C MET A 1 8.13 10.55 -13.07
N TYR A 2 7.32 11.50 -13.56
CA TYR A 2 6.44 12.26 -12.67
C TYR A 2 5.06 12.45 -13.28
N ALA A 3 4.03 12.31 -12.44
CA ALA A 3 2.64 12.71 -12.69
C ALA A 3 2.28 13.92 -11.83
N ASN A 4 1.18 14.60 -12.13
CA ASN A 4 0.68 15.72 -11.33
C ASN A 4 -0.81 15.51 -11.02
N ASN A 5 -1.17 15.67 -9.75
CA ASN A 5 -2.54 15.81 -9.28
C ASN A 5 -2.69 17.22 -8.69
N GLY A 6 -3.19 18.18 -9.49
CA GLY A 6 -3.09 19.59 -9.15
C GLY A 6 -1.62 19.99 -8.89
N ASP A 7 -1.34 20.53 -7.71
CA ASP A 7 0.01 20.93 -7.28
C ASP A 7 0.84 19.76 -6.70
N CYS A 8 0.24 18.61 -6.50
CA CYS A 8 0.93 17.40 -6.01
C CYS A 8 1.68 16.72 -7.15
N LYS A 9 3.00 16.66 -7.04
CA LYS A 9 3.89 15.98 -7.99
C LYS A 9 4.21 14.60 -7.45
N LEU A 10 3.96 13.54 -8.24
CA LEU A 10 4.07 12.14 -7.86
C LEU A 10 5.15 11.46 -8.68
N TYR A 11 6.16 10.92 -8.00
CA TYR A 11 7.20 10.12 -8.65
C TYR A 11 6.69 8.71 -8.92
N TYR A 12 6.90 8.20 -10.15
CA TYR A 12 6.55 6.82 -10.51
C TYR A 12 7.57 6.16 -11.43
N GLU A 13 7.51 4.83 -11.46
CA GLU A 13 8.29 3.95 -12.33
C GLU A 13 7.40 2.88 -12.95
N THR A 14 7.79 2.40 -14.14
CA THR A 14 7.05 1.37 -14.89
C THR A 14 7.94 0.21 -15.27
N PHE A 15 7.37 -1.00 -15.31
CA PHE A 15 8.01 -2.24 -15.72
C PHE A 15 7.10 -2.99 -16.69
N GLY A 16 7.65 -3.81 -17.58
CA GLY A 16 6.88 -4.56 -18.59
C GLY A 16 6.56 -3.76 -19.85
N ASP A 17 5.74 -4.34 -20.73
CA ASP A 17 5.31 -3.69 -21.97
C ASP A 17 4.15 -2.71 -21.69
N PRO A 18 4.23 -1.44 -22.15
CA PRO A 18 3.14 -0.47 -21.97
C PRO A 18 1.84 -0.85 -22.70
N LYS A 19 1.84 -1.89 -23.53
CA LYS A 19 0.62 -2.40 -24.19
C LYS A 19 -0.11 -3.47 -23.38
N ASP A 20 0.55 -4.02 -22.37
CA ASP A 20 -0.05 -5.02 -21.49
C ASP A 20 -1.05 -4.38 -20.52
N PRO A 21 -2.01 -5.16 -19.97
CA PRO A 21 -2.89 -4.68 -18.89
C PRO A 21 -2.08 -4.12 -17.73
N THR A 22 -2.50 -2.97 -17.19
CA THR A 22 -1.76 -2.27 -16.15
C THR A 22 -2.13 -2.76 -14.76
N LEU A 23 -1.11 -3.03 -13.93
CA LEU A 23 -1.20 -3.25 -12.49
C LEU A 23 -0.55 -2.07 -11.76
N LEU A 24 -1.37 -1.25 -11.08
CA LEU A 24 -0.91 -0.17 -10.21
C LEU A 24 -0.65 -0.71 -8.80
N LEU A 25 0.55 -0.48 -8.28
CA LEU A 25 0.99 -0.88 -6.94
C LEU A 25 1.01 0.32 -6.00
N VAL A 26 0.19 0.28 -4.93
CA VAL A 26 0.04 1.36 -3.95
C VAL A 26 0.65 0.95 -2.61
N ASN A 27 1.63 1.70 -2.14
CA ASN A 27 2.38 1.39 -0.93
C ASN A 27 1.64 1.74 0.37
N GLY A 28 2.12 1.14 1.47
CA GLY A 28 1.71 1.43 2.84
C GLY A 28 2.28 2.73 3.38
N LEU A 29 1.96 3.00 4.64
CA LEU A 29 2.35 4.18 5.40
C LEU A 29 3.88 4.38 5.39
N GLY A 30 4.35 5.57 4.99
CA GLY A 30 5.75 5.94 4.97
C GLY A 30 6.64 5.15 4.00
N SER A 31 6.08 4.22 3.25
CA SER A 31 6.82 3.33 2.36
C SER A 31 7.04 3.95 0.98
N GLN A 32 8.28 3.95 0.52
CA GLN A 32 8.65 4.41 -0.84
C GLN A 32 8.34 3.34 -1.89
N CYS A 33 8.14 3.74 -3.14
CA CYS A 33 7.81 2.84 -4.24
C CYS A 33 8.86 1.74 -4.46
N ILE A 34 10.12 2.00 -4.13
CA ILE A 34 11.23 1.04 -4.23
C ILE A 34 11.09 -0.16 -3.28
N ASN A 35 10.17 -0.11 -2.31
CA ASN A 35 9.85 -1.25 -1.45
C ASN A 35 9.07 -2.35 -2.20
N TYR A 36 8.36 -2.01 -3.28
CA TYR A 36 8.05 -2.97 -4.33
C TYR A 36 9.32 -3.21 -5.15
N HIS A 37 10.16 -4.16 -4.72
CA HIS A 37 11.47 -4.43 -5.33
C HIS A 37 11.35 -4.66 -6.85
N GLU A 38 12.39 -4.25 -7.60
CA GLU A 38 12.42 -4.38 -9.06
C GLU A 38 12.19 -5.82 -9.51
N ASP A 39 12.80 -6.79 -8.83
CA ASP A 39 12.64 -8.21 -9.13
C ASP A 39 11.18 -8.66 -8.95
N TRP A 40 10.51 -8.15 -7.89
CA TRP A 40 9.10 -8.46 -7.68
C TRP A 40 8.20 -7.84 -8.75
N CYS A 41 8.44 -6.57 -9.11
CA CYS A 41 7.78 -5.95 -10.25
C CYS A 41 8.04 -6.74 -11.55
N GLY A 42 9.28 -7.22 -11.75
CA GLY A 42 9.68 -8.07 -12.87
C GLY A 42 8.91 -9.40 -12.95
N LEU A 43 8.58 -10.01 -11.80
CA LEU A 43 7.76 -11.23 -11.78
C LEU A 43 6.34 -10.98 -12.30
N PHE A 44 5.70 -9.86 -11.94
CA PHE A 44 4.41 -9.47 -12.51
C PHE A 44 4.50 -9.12 -13.99
N ALA A 45 5.57 -8.43 -14.40
CA ALA A 45 5.81 -8.10 -15.82
C ALA A 45 6.02 -9.35 -16.67
N ALA A 46 6.69 -10.38 -16.15
CA ALA A 46 6.86 -11.67 -16.83
C ALA A 46 5.53 -12.42 -17.05
N GLU A 47 4.48 -12.08 -16.30
CA GLU A 47 3.12 -12.62 -16.48
C GLU A 47 2.28 -11.82 -17.50
N GLY A 48 2.87 -10.84 -18.20
CA GLY A 48 2.22 -10.01 -19.22
C GLY A 48 1.45 -8.84 -18.63
N LEU A 49 1.99 -8.18 -17.61
CA LEU A 49 1.43 -6.97 -17.02
C LEU A 49 2.39 -5.79 -17.18
N GLN A 50 1.86 -4.62 -17.50
CA GLN A 50 2.54 -3.36 -17.25
C GLN A 50 2.41 -3.06 -15.76
N VAL A 51 3.51 -3.02 -15.03
CA VAL A 51 3.53 -2.73 -13.59
C VAL A 51 3.91 -1.29 -13.36
N VAL A 52 3.13 -0.60 -12.53
CA VAL A 52 3.38 0.80 -12.16
C VAL A 52 3.49 0.88 -10.63
N ARG A 53 4.62 1.42 -10.14
CA ARG A 53 4.79 1.74 -8.72
C ARG A 53 5.07 3.22 -8.55
N PHE A 54 4.57 3.84 -7.50
CA PHE A 54 4.77 5.27 -7.26
C PHE A 54 4.97 5.57 -5.78
N ASP A 55 5.63 6.69 -5.50
CA ASP A 55 5.70 7.26 -4.16
C ASP A 55 4.39 8.00 -3.87
N ASN A 56 3.68 7.59 -2.82
CA ASN A 56 2.54 8.35 -2.32
C ASN A 56 2.97 9.78 -1.96
N ARG A 57 2.01 10.73 -1.90
CA ARG A 57 2.28 12.07 -1.34
C ARG A 57 2.95 11.96 0.03
N ASP A 58 3.84 12.86 0.36
CA ASP A 58 4.62 12.88 1.61
C ASP A 58 5.65 11.76 1.77
N VAL A 59 6.02 11.07 0.67
CA VAL A 59 7.01 10.00 0.70
C VAL A 59 7.99 10.11 -0.47
N GLY A 60 9.24 9.76 -0.22
CA GLY A 60 10.28 9.59 -1.23
C GLY A 60 10.50 10.84 -2.07
N LEU A 61 10.30 10.73 -3.38
CA LEU A 61 10.52 11.81 -4.36
C LEU A 61 9.22 12.53 -4.76
N SER A 62 8.08 12.18 -4.14
CA SER A 62 6.81 12.88 -4.33
C SER A 62 6.73 14.15 -3.47
N SER A 63 5.75 15.00 -3.76
CA SER A 63 5.53 16.27 -3.06
C SER A 63 5.35 16.09 -1.56
N SER A 64 5.99 16.99 -0.79
CA SER A 64 5.78 17.15 0.64
C SER A 64 4.61 18.09 0.92
N PHE A 65 3.82 17.74 1.92
CA PHE A 65 2.73 18.58 2.45
C PHE A 65 3.10 19.19 3.82
N GLU A 66 4.41 19.34 4.07
CA GLU A 66 4.87 20.04 5.26
C GLU A 66 4.36 21.50 5.26
N GLY A 67 3.74 21.91 6.37
CA GLY A 67 3.16 23.25 6.51
C GLY A 67 1.85 23.47 5.73
N ALA A 68 1.30 22.44 5.08
CA ALA A 68 0.01 22.55 4.43
C ALA A 68 -1.11 22.85 5.47
N PRO A 69 -2.15 23.61 5.10
CA PRO A 69 -3.30 23.83 5.95
C PRO A 69 -3.96 22.51 6.33
N LEU A 70 -4.37 22.40 7.59
CA LEU A 70 -5.11 21.23 8.07
C LEU A 70 -6.62 21.47 7.92
N ASN A 71 -7.37 20.40 7.63
CA ASN A 71 -8.82 20.40 7.67
C ASN A 71 -9.35 20.45 9.13
N ALA A 72 -10.67 20.42 9.31
CA ALA A 72 -11.29 20.50 10.64
C ALA A 72 -10.89 19.34 11.57
N ASP A 73 -10.53 18.19 11.03
CA ASP A 73 -10.16 16.97 11.76
C ASP A 73 -8.64 16.81 11.93
N GLY A 74 -7.85 17.78 11.45
CA GLY A 74 -6.40 17.88 11.66
C GLY A 74 -5.55 17.18 10.60
N ALA A 75 -6.11 16.78 9.44
CA ALA A 75 -5.40 16.20 8.34
C ALA A 75 -5.10 17.23 7.24
N ALA A 76 -3.95 17.10 6.55
CA ALA A 76 -3.59 17.93 5.40
C ALA A 76 -4.25 17.43 4.10
N TYR A 77 -4.68 16.19 4.07
CA TYR A 77 -5.34 15.50 2.96
C TYR A 77 -6.02 14.23 3.49
N THR A 78 -6.77 13.55 2.63
CA THR A 78 -7.53 12.34 2.94
C THR A 78 -7.07 11.14 2.11
N LEU A 79 -7.62 9.94 2.37
CA LEU A 79 -7.43 8.79 1.50
C LEU A 79 -8.07 8.97 0.12
N SER A 80 -9.11 9.82 -0.01
CA SER A 80 -9.71 10.21 -1.30
C SER A 80 -8.69 10.99 -2.15
N ASP A 81 -8.03 11.98 -1.57
CA ASP A 81 -6.94 12.70 -2.27
C ASP A 81 -5.81 11.78 -2.71
N MET A 82 -5.49 10.73 -1.91
CA MET A 82 -4.47 9.73 -2.26
C MET A 82 -4.96 8.74 -3.32
N ALA A 83 -6.27 8.48 -3.40
CA ALA A 83 -6.87 7.69 -4.48
C ALA A 83 -6.79 8.46 -5.81
N ASP A 84 -7.06 9.76 -5.80
CA ASP A 84 -6.90 10.65 -6.95
C ASP A 84 -5.44 10.71 -7.43
N ASP A 85 -4.46 10.63 -6.52
CA ASP A 85 -3.04 10.50 -6.88
C ASP A 85 -2.77 9.26 -7.72
N GLY A 86 -3.36 8.12 -7.33
CA GLY A 86 -3.24 6.87 -8.09
C GLY A 86 -3.81 7.01 -9.52
N PHE A 87 -4.95 7.68 -9.68
CA PHE A 87 -5.53 7.96 -10.99
C PHE A 87 -4.69 8.95 -11.79
N ALA A 88 -4.14 9.99 -11.18
CA ALA A 88 -3.24 10.93 -11.85
C ALA A 88 -1.98 10.24 -12.39
N VAL A 89 -1.46 9.22 -11.70
CA VAL A 89 -0.35 8.40 -12.20
C VAL A 89 -0.79 7.58 -13.41
N LEU A 90 -1.98 6.97 -13.40
CA LEU A 90 -2.54 6.23 -14.54
C LEU A 90 -2.78 7.15 -15.74
N ASP A 91 -3.33 8.35 -15.52
CA ASP A 91 -3.58 9.35 -16.56
C ASP A 91 -2.26 9.81 -17.23
N ALA A 92 -1.20 9.99 -16.44
CA ALA A 92 0.11 10.40 -16.96
C ALA A 92 0.75 9.38 -17.92
N ILE A 93 0.33 8.11 -17.86
CA ILE A 93 0.78 7.05 -18.78
C ILE A 93 -0.30 6.67 -19.82
N GLY A 94 -1.44 7.38 -19.84
CA GLY A 94 -2.52 7.18 -20.82
C GLY A 94 -3.38 5.94 -20.54
N VAL A 95 -3.47 5.49 -19.30
CA VAL A 95 -4.23 4.30 -18.88
C VAL A 95 -5.58 4.71 -18.27
N ASP A 96 -6.67 4.39 -18.96
CA ASP A 96 -8.03 4.68 -18.50
C ASP A 96 -8.47 3.76 -17.35
N LYS A 97 -8.17 2.47 -17.43
CA LYS A 97 -8.56 1.46 -16.45
C LYS A 97 -7.38 0.56 -16.08
N ALA A 98 -7.27 0.23 -14.80
CA ALA A 98 -6.19 -0.61 -14.30
C ALA A 98 -6.66 -1.65 -13.27
N HIS A 99 -5.88 -2.70 -13.11
CA HIS A 99 -5.88 -3.52 -11.90
C HIS A 99 -5.13 -2.76 -10.81
N VAL A 100 -5.61 -2.79 -9.58
CA VAL A 100 -4.97 -2.09 -8.47
C VAL A 100 -4.64 -3.07 -7.33
N MET A 101 -3.44 -2.93 -6.77
CA MET A 101 -3.02 -3.69 -5.59
C MET A 101 -2.43 -2.74 -4.57
N GLY A 102 -2.90 -2.81 -3.32
CA GLY A 102 -2.40 -1.96 -2.25
C GLY A 102 -2.04 -2.73 -0.99
N LEU A 103 -0.94 -2.34 -0.36
CA LEU A 103 -0.44 -2.91 0.89
C LEU A 103 -0.77 -1.99 2.07
N SER A 104 -1.35 -2.51 3.16
CA SER A 104 -1.60 -1.77 4.40
C SER A 104 -2.44 -0.50 4.15
N MET A 105 -1.94 0.70 4.41
CA MET A 105 -2.59 1.97 3.98
C MET A 105 -2.86 1.98 2.47
N GLY A 106 -1.97 1.44 1.64
CA GLY A 106 -2.22 1.29 0.20
C GLY A 106 -3.45 0.43 -0.10
N GLY A 107 -3.72 -0.59 0.72
CA GLY A 107 -4.97 -1.36 0.66
C GLY A 107 -6.20 -0.52 0.98
N MET A 108 -6.09 0.45 1.88
CA MET A 108 -7.16 1.43 2.17
C MET A 108 -7.36 2.39 0.99
N ILE A 109 -6.27 2.83 0.35
CA ILE A 109 -6.29 3.71 -0.82
C ILE A 109 -6.97 3.01 -2.01
N VAL A 110 -6.59 1.77 -2.34
CA VAL A 110 -7.23 1.05 -3.45
C VAL A 110 -8.69 0.71 -3.17
N GLN A 111 -9.10 0.54 -1.90
CA GLN A 111 -10.51 0.46 -1.53
C GLN A 111 -11.23 1.78 -1.88
N GLN A 112 -10.62 2.93 -1.55
CA GLN A 112 -11.17 4.24 -1.87
C GLN A 112 -11.26 4.47 -3.37
N MET A 113 -10.19 4.12 -4.14
CA MET A 113 -10.21 4.16 -5.61
C MET A 113 -11.38 3.37 -6.19
N ALA A 114 -11.59 2.13 -5.72
CA ALA A 114 -12.65 1.26 -6.23
C ALA A 114 -14.06 1.73 -5.82
N ILE A 115 -14.21 2.40 -4.68
CA ILE A 115 -15.49 2.95 -4.21
C ILE A 115 -15.88 4.20 -5.01
N GLU A 116 -14.93 5.12 -5.20
CA GLU A 116 -15.19 6.42 -5.81
C GLU A 116 -15.24 6.35 -7.35
N HIS A 117 -14.38 5.53 -7.96
CA HIS A 117 -14.27 5.37 -9.40
C HIS A 117 -14.26 3.89 -9.84
N PRO A 118 -15.34 3.15 -9.56
CA PRO A 118 -15.42 1.72 -9.90
C PRO A 118 -15.27 1.45 -11.40
N GLU A 119 -15.60 2.42 -12.26
CA GLU A 119 -15.46 2.33 -13.71
C GLU A 119 -13.99 2.38 -14.18
N ARG A 120 -13.07 2.86 -13.33
CA ARG A 120 -11.63 2.97 -13.58
C ARG A 120 -10.83 1.78 -13.02
N VAL A 121 -11.45 0.92 -12.19
CA VAL A 121 -10.79 -0.20 -11.50
C VAL A 121 -11.29 -1.54 -12.06
N LEU A 122 -10.42 -2.28 -12.74
CA LEU A 122 -10.73 -3.59 -13.31
C LEU A 122 -10.84 -4.68 -12.25
N THR A 123 -9.85 -4.76 -11.37
CA THR A 123 -9.84 -5.63 -10.18
C THR A 123 -9.13 -4.91 -9.03
N MET A 124 -9.51 -5.23 -7.80
CA MET A 124 -8.87 -4.72 -6.59
C MET A 124 -8.23 -5.87 -5.81
N THR A 125 -6.97 -5.69 -5.39
CA THR A 125 -6.30 -6.56 -4.41
C THR A 125 -5.94 -5.74 -3.18
N SER A 126 -6.60 -6.00 -2.05
CA SER A 126 -6.35 -5.36 -0.76
C SER A 126 -5.54 -6.30 0.13
N VAL A 127 -4.33 -5.90 0.52
CA VAL A 127 -3.39 -6.77 1.24
C VAL A 127 -3.08 -6.19 2.61
N MET A 128 -3.09 -7.02 3.66
CA MET A 128 -2.78 -6.67 5.06
C MET A 128 -3.40 -5.33 5.49
N SER A 129 -4.70 -5.16 5.20
CA SER A 129 -5.41 -3.89 5.34
C SER A 129 -6.73 -4.05 6.11
N THR A 130 -7.45 -2.94 6.31
CA THR A 130 -8.70 -2.90 7.07
C THR A 130 -9.72 -1.96 6.44
N THR A 131 -10.99 -2.10 6.83
CA THR A 131 -12.13 -1.28 6.37
C THR A 131 -12.16 0.13 6.96
N GLY A 132 -11.34 0.38 7.99
CA GLY A 132 -11.38 1.63 8.74
C GLY A 132 -12.42 1.68 9.88
N GLU A 133 -13.24 0.63 10.08
CA GLU A 133 -14.12 0.51 11.24
C GLU A 133 -13.28 0.33 12.52
N ASP A 134 -13.53 1.11 13.59
CA ASP A 134 -12.70 1.13 14.81
C ASP A 134 -12.55 -0.24 15.48
N MET A 135 -13.61 -1.05 15.48
CA MET A 135 -13.59 -2.38 16.08
C MET A 135 -12.67 -3.39 15.36
N TYR A 136 -12.29 -3.10 14.12
CA TYR A 136 -11.38 -3.92 13.30
C TYR A 136 -9.98 -3.30 13.15
N ARG A 137 -9.71 -2.17 13.83
CA ARG A 137 -8.38 -1.56 13.96
C ARG A 137 -7.66 -2.14 15.16
N LYS A 138 -7.20 -3.39 15.05
CA LYS A 138 -6.47 -4.05 16.12
C LYS A 138 -5.00 -4.18 15.74
N SER A 139 -4.15 -3.60 16.58
CA SER A 139 -2.69 -3.69 16.51
C SER A 139 -2.16 -4.19 17.85
N SER A 140 -1.01 -4.86 17.86
CA SER A 140 -0.30 -5.06 19.12
C SER A 140 0.14 -3.71 19.68
N ARG A 141 0.20 -3.61 21.02
CA ARG A 141 0.66 -2.39 21.67
C ARG A 141 2.06 -2.00 21.19
N ARG A 142 2.94 -2.97 21.07
CA ARG A 142 4.34 -2.74 20.67
C ARG A 142 4.44 -2.31 19.21
N ALA A 143 3.69 -2.92 18.30
CA ALA A 143 3.65 -2.53 16.90
C ALA A 143 3.16 -1.07 16.75
N LEU A 144 2.12 -0.68 17.50
CA LEU A 144 1.62 0.69 17.47
C LEU A 144 2.64 1.71 18.01
N GLU A 145 3.32 1.39 19.12
CA GLU A 145 4.39 2.22 19.69
C GLU A 145 5.50 2.47 18.67
N LEU A 146 6.01 1.41 18.01
CA LEU A 146 7.05 1.51 16.99
C LEU A 146 6.59 2.25 15.73
N MET A 147 5.38 1.98 15.26
CA MET A 147 4.83 2.63 14.06
C MET A 147 4.64 4.14 14.24
N LEU A 148 4.32 4.59 15.46
CA LEU A 148 4.09 6.00 15.79
C LEU A 148 5.34 6.70 16.32
N GLU A 149 6.45 6.00 16.43
CA GLU A 149 7.72 6.61 16.84
C GLU A 149 8.15 7.67 15.81
N PRO A 150 8.57 8.87 16.25
CA PRO A 150 9.07 9.88 15.33
C PRO A 150 10.22 9.34 14.47
N ALA A 151 10.17 9.62 13.17
CA ALA A 151 11.21 9.16 12.24
C ALA A 151 12.58 9.72 12.65
N ALA A 152 13.56 8.84 12.78
CA ALA A 152 14.93 9.22 13.07
C ALA A 152 15.53 10.02 11.88
N THR A 153 16.29 11.06 12.22
CA THR A 153 17.00 11.89 11.24
C THR A 153 18.43 11.43 10.98
N ASP A 154 18.97 10.63 11.89
CA ASP A 154 20.26 9.95 11.71
C ASP A 154 20.07 8.65 10.93
N ARG A 155 21.01 8.40 9.99
CA ARG A 155 20.90 7.26 9.07
C ARG A 155 20.89 5.90 9.78
N GLU A 156 21.78 5.68 10.73
CA GLU A 156 21.89 4.39 11.43
C GLU A 156 20.69 4.19 12.36
N ALA A 157 20.24 5.24 13.02
CA ALA A 157 19.04 5.21 13.85
C ALA A 157 17.78 4.90 13.01
N ALA A 158 17.64 5.49 11.82
CA ALA A 158 16.54 5.18 10.92
C ALA A 158 16.57 3.73 10.42
N ILE A 159 17.76 3.20 10.11
CA ILE A 159 17.92 1.79 9.75
C ILE A 159 17.51 0.90 10.93
N GLN A 160 17.93 1.25 12.16
CA GLN A 160 17.59 0.46 13.34
C GLN A 160 16.07 0.50 13.64
N GLN A 161 15.41 1.67 13.53
CA GLN A 161 13.95 1.76 13.65
C GLN A 161 13.23 0.82 12.66
N TRP A 162 13.71 0.75 11.41
CA TRP A 162 13.16 -0.17 10.41
C TRP A 162 13.31 -1.63 10.81
N VAL A 163 14.50 -2.01 11.29
CA VAL A 163 14.79 -3.37 11.77
C VAL A 163 13.95 -3.73 12.99
N ASP A 164 13.83 -2.82 13.96
CA ASP A 164 13.01 -3.01 15.17
C ASP A 164 11.53 -3.23 14.81
N GLY A 165 11.04 -2.48 13.83
CA GLY A 165 9.72 -2.67 13.28
C GLY A 165 9.53 -4.06 12.68
N LEU A 166 10.39 -4.47 11.76
CA LEU A 166 10.30 -5.78 11.11
C LEU A 166 10.52 -6.96 12.07
N ASN A 167 11.25 -6.79 13.17
CA ASN A 167 11.32 -7.78 14.23
C ASN A 167 9.99 -7.96 14.97
N GLU A 168 9.14 -6.93 15.05
CA GLU A 168 7.83 -6.99 15.71
C GLU A 168 6.74 -7.53 14.77
N TRP A 169 6.71 -7.07 13.51
CA TRP A 169 5.59 -7.35 12.60
C TRP A 169 5.95 -8.13 11.34
N GLY A 170 7.24 -8.40 11.09
CA GLY A 170 7.67 -9.18 9.93
C GLY A 170 7.31 -10.66 10.02
N THR A 171 7.48 -11.37 8.94
CA THR A 171 7.28 -12.83 8.85
C THR A 171 8.43 -13.55 9.55
N PRO A 172 8.20 -14.21 10.70
CA PRO A 172 9.30 -14.73 11.51
C PRO A 172 10.15 -15.78 10.80
N GLU A 173 9.53 -16.64 9.99
CA GLU A 173 10.21 -17.72 9.24
C GLU A 173 11.22 -17.16 8.21
N PHE A 174 10.96 -15.96 7.69
CA PHE A 174 11.79 -15.34 6.64
C PHE A 174 12.52 -14.09 7.12
N ALA A 175 12.76 -14.00 8.44
CA ALA A 175 13.53 -12.90 9.03
C ALA A 175 14.94 -12.84 8.44
N ASP A 176 15.32 -11.68 7.90
CA ASP A 176 16.64 -11.43 7.29
C ASP A 176 17.05 -9.99 7.58
N GLU A 177 17.74 -9.81 8.72
CA GLU A 177 18.16 -8.47 9.17
C GLU A 177 19.10 -7.80 8.17
N ALA A 178 19.98 -8.55 7.50
CA ALA A 178 20.92 -7.97 6.54
C ALA A 178 20.15 -7.35 5.34
N ARG A 179 19.14 -8.05 4.84
CA ARG A 179 18.24 -7.55 3.80
C ARG A 179 17.45 -6.34 4.27
N TRP A 180 16.92 -6.37 5.48
CA TRP A 180 16.14 -5.26 6.04
C TRP A 180 17.00 -4.01 6.19
N ARG A 181 18.22 -4.13 6.72
CA ARG A 181 19.18 -3.02 6.81
C ARG A 181 19.52 -2.44 5.44
N ALA A 182 19.76 -3.29 4.45
CA ALA A 182 20.03 -2.84 3.09
C ALA A 182 18.85 -2.08 2.48
N ALA A 183 17.61 -2.57 2.66
CA ALA A 183 16.41 -1.91 2.18
C ALA A 183 16.17 -0.56 2.89
N ALA A 184 16.34 -0.50 4.21
CA ALA A 184 16.23 0.72 5.00
C ALA A 184 17.27 1.76 4.59
N ALA A 185 18.54 1.33 4.43
CA ALA A 185 19.63 2.20 3.95
C ALA A 185 19.32 2.79 2.57
N ARG A 186 18.88 1.95 1.63
CA ARG A 186 18.47 2.38 0.28
C ARG A 186 17.32 3.40 0.32
N SER A 187 16.32 3.17 1.19
CA SER A 187 15.21 4.11 1.36
C SER A 187 15.65 5.44 1.97
N PHE A 188 16.53 5.41 2.99
CA PHE A 188 17.07 6.60 3.62
C PHE A 188 17.92 7.41 2.64
N ASP A 189 18.86 6.76 1.94
CA ASP A 189 19.79 7.41 1.00
C ASP A 189 19.06 8.00 -0.22
N ARG A 190 17.91 7.44 -0.61
CA ARG A 190 17.06 7.98 -1.67
C ARG A 190 16.39 9.30 -1.27
N GLY A 191 16.30 9.57 0.01
CA GLY A 191 15.63 10.72 0.58
C GLY A 191 14.23 10.41 1.07
N GLY A 192 13.78 11.22 2.00
CA GLY A 192 12.48 11.07 2.64
C GLY A 192 11.88 12.40 3.04
N VAL A 193 10.60 12.43 3.27
CA VAL A 193 9.86 13.59 3.75
C VAL A 193 9.69 13.47 5.26
N LEU A 194 10.37 14.31 6.04
CA LEU A 194 10.23 14.34 7.49
C LEU A 194 8.77 14.62 7.89
N GLY A 195 8.25 13.83 8.81
CA GLY A 195 6.86 13.94 9.27
C GLY A 195 5.80 13.48 8.27
N GLY A 196 6.19 12.97 7.08
CA GLY A 196 5.25 12.50 6.07
C GLY A 196 4.39 11.34 6.56
N SER A 197 4.98 10.36 7.25
CA SER A 197 4.23 9.23 7.83
C SER A 197 3.16 9.68 8.84
N ALA A 198 3.46 10.71 9.64
CA ALA A 198 2.49 11.26 10.59
C ALA A 198 1.29 11.92 9.88
N ARG A 199 1.54 12.67 8.78
CA ARG A 199 0.46 13.27 7.98
C ARG A 199 -0.36 12.22 7.24
N GLN A 200 0.27 11.18 6.71
CA GLN A 200 -0.43 10.02 6.13
C GLN A 200 -1.29 9.30 7.18
N TYR A 201 -0.77 9.11 8.40
CA TYR A 201 -1.54 8.52 9.49
C TYR A 201 -2.75 9.38 9.87
N ALA A 202 -2.59 10.70 9.93
CA ALA A 202 -3.71 11.62 10.14
C ALA A 202 -4.77 11.48 9.04
N ALA A 203 -4.36 11.35 7.77
CA ALA A 203 -5.26 11.11 6.65
C ALA A 203 -6.04 9.79 6.79
N VAL A 204 -5.38 8.71 7.26
CA VAL A 204 -6.04 7.43 7.53
C VAL A 204 -7.09 7.56 8.63
N MET A 205 -6.77 8.31 9.70
CA MET A 205 -7.69 8.49 10.83
C MET A 205 -8.88 9.36 10.45
N ASP A 206 -8.66 10.43 9.71
CA ASP A 206 -9.68 11.37 9.24
C ASP A 206 -10.65 10.72 8.25
N SER A 207 -10.16 9.87 7.34
CA SER A 207 -10.99 9.22 6.32
C SER A 207 -11.99 8.19 6.87
N GLY A 208 -11.84 7.76 8.11
CA GLY A 208 -12.81 6.91 8.79
C GLY A 208 -13.10 5.56 8.12
N SER A 209 -14.37 5.13 8.22
CA SER A 209 -14.84 3.81 7.76
C SER A 209 -15.26 3.83 6.28
N ARG A 210 -14.81 2.82 5.53
CA ARG A 210 -15.21 2.57 4.12
C ARG A 210 -16.28 1.47 4.01
N ALA A 211 -16.83 1.00 5.14
CA ALA A 211 -17.71 -0.16 5.18
C ALA A 211 -18.93 -0.06 4.27
N ASP A 212 -19.57 1.10 4.16
CA ASP A 212 -20.75 1.27 3.33
C ASP A 212 -20.44 1.22 1.83
N GLY A 213 -19.34 1.88 1.41
CA GLY A 213 -18.86 1.79 0.03
C GLY A 213 -18.45 0.38 -0.35
N LEU A 214 -17.77 -0.34 0.55
CA LEU A 214 -17.37 -1.74 0.34
C LEU A 214 -18.58 -2.68 0.16
N ARG A 215 -19.67 -2.48 0.90
CA ARG A 215 -20.92 -3.25 0.71
C ARG A 215 -21.55 -3.06 -0.66
N ALA A 216 -21.40 -1.88 -1.24
CA ALA A 216 -21.95 -1.55 -2.54
C ALA A 216 -21.03 -1.91 -3.72
N LEU A 217 -19.78 -2.31 -3.42
CA LEU A 217 -18.75 -2.52 -4.43
C LEU A 217 -19.06 -3.72 -5.32
N LYS A 218 -18.87 -3.53 -6.63
CA LYS A 218 -19.02 -4.59 -7.65
C LYS A 218 -17.70 -4.99 -8.30
N VAL A 219 -16.64 -4.25 -8.03
CA VAL A 219 -15.29 -4.52 -8.55
C VAL A 219 -14.82 -5.87 -8.01
N PRO A 220 -14.38 -6.81 -8.87
CA PRO A 220 -13.82 -8.08 -8.42
C PRO A 220 -12.68 -7.85 -7.44
N THR A 221 -12.76 -8.50 -6.27
CA THR A 221 -11.90 -8.19 -5.13
C THR A 221 -11.20 -9.43 -4.61
N LEU A 222 -9.88 -9.33 -4.45
CA LEU A 222 -9.04 -10.27 -3.72
C LEU A 222 -8.54 -9.59 -2.43
N VAL A 223 -8.67 -10.27 -1.31
CA VAL A 223 -8.10 -9.85 -0.03
C VAL A 223 -7.05 -10.86 0.41
N ILE A 224 -5.83 -10.40 0.68
CA ILE A 224 -4.72 -11.23 1.17
C ILE A 224 -4.32 -10.73 2.56
N HIS A 225 -4.14 -11.63 3.52
CA HIS A 225 -3.70 -11.28 4.86
C HIS A 225 -2.84 -12.37 5.49
N GLY A 226 -1.91 -12.00 6.38
CA GLY A 226 -1.13 -12.93 7.19
C GLY A 226 -1.75 -13.16 8.56
N ASP A 227 -1.60 -14.36 9.13
CA ASP A 227 -2.12 -14.66 10.48
C ASP A 227 -1.16 -14.22 11.61
N LYS A 228 0.05 -13.75 11.25
CA LYS A 228 1.04 -13.20 12.19
C LYS A 228 1.16 -11.67 12.14
N ASP A 229 0.26 -11.00 11.43
CA ASP A 229 0.25 -9.54 11.33
C ASP A 229 -0.11 -8.92 12.70
N THR A 230 0.84 -8.15 13.25
CA THR A 230 0.70 -7.46 14.55
C THR A 230 0.36 -5.98 14.41
N ILE A 231 0.47 -5.41 13.18
CA ILE A 231 0.05 -4.02 12.88
C ILE A 231 -1.45 -3.96 12.58
N ILE A 232 -1.92 -4.80 11.68
CA ILE A 232 -3.34 -4.91 11.34
C ILE A 232 -3.73 -6.37 11.49
N ASP A 233 -4.46 -6.69 12.55
CA ASP A 233 -4.96 -8.05 12.76
C ASP A 233 -5.76 -8.53 11.54
N GLN A 234 -5.60 -9.79 11.16
CA GLN A 234 -6.27 -10.42 10.02
C GLN A 234 -7.80 -10.25 10.01
N ILE A 235 -8.40 -9.93 11.15
CA ILE A 235 -9.84 -9.63 11.22
C ILE A 235 -10.22 -8.42 10.36
N GLY A 236 -9.31 -7.45 10.16
CA GLY A 236 -9.52 -6.31 9.26
C GLY A 236 -9.66 -6.74 7.80
N GLY A 237 -8.78 -7.64 7.33
CA GLY A 237 -8.89 -8.23 5.99
C GLY A 237 -10.11 -9.14 5.84
N ARG A 238 -10.40 -10.00 6.83
CA ARG A 238 -11.63 -10.80 6.84
C ARG A 238 -12.87 -9.92 6.73
N ARG A 239 -12.90 -8.82 7.50
CA ARG A 239 -13.99 -7.87 7.45
C ARG A 239 -14.15 -7.23 6.07
N THR A 240 -13.05 -6.88 5.41
CA THR A 240 -13.09 -6.39 4.03
C THR A 240 -13.75 -7.42 3.11
N ALA A 241 -13.34 -8.68 3.18
CA ALA A 241 -13.91 -9.75 2.36
C ALA A 241 -15.38 -10.06 2.70
N GLU A 242 -15.80 -9.93 3.95
CA GLU A 242 -17.20 -10.09 4.37
C GLU A 242 -18.12 -8.99 3.79
N LEU A 243 -17.60 -7.76 3.69
CA LEU A 243 -18.37 -6.62 3.21
C LEU A 243 -18.51 -6.59 1.70
N VAL A 244 -17.42 -6.91 0.97
CA VAL A 244 -17.42 -6.85 -0.49
C VAL A 244 -18.10 -8.08 -1.07
N PRO A 245 -19.20 -7.92 -1.82
CA PRO A 245 -19.87 -9.05 -2.44
C PRO A 245 -18.91 -9.84 -3.36
N HIS A 246 -18.88 -11.16 -3.18
CA HIS A 246 -18.05 -12.07 -3.97
C HIS A 246 -16.51 -11.88 -3.83
N ALA A 247 -16.05 -11.18 -2.81
CA ALA A 247 -14.63 -11.09 -2.54
C ALA A 247 -14.04 -12.45 -2.18
N ARG A 248 -12.85 -12.71 -2.70
CA ARG A 248 -12.02 -13.85 -2.32
C ARG A 248 -11.08 -13.45 -1.19
N PHE A 249 -11.03 -14.24 -0.12
CA PHE A 249 -10.11 -14.06 0.99
C PHE A 249 -9.04 -15.15 0.99
N GLU A 250 -7.78 -14.76 1.02
CA GLU A 250 -6.61 -15.65 1.11
C GLU A 250 -5.82 -15.35 2.38
N LEU A 251 -5.81 -16.32 3.30
CA LEU A 251 -4.94 -16.26 4.47
C LEU A 251 -3.59 -16.91 4.15
N ILE A 252 -2.51 -16.18 4.37
CA ILE A 252 -1.16 -16.73 4.26
C ILE A 252 -0.68 -17.07 5.68
N GLU A 253 -0.67 -18.35 5.99
CA GLU A 253 -0.22 -18.85 7.28
C GLU A 253 1.27 -18.53 7.51
N GLY A 254 1.59 -18.06 8.70
CA GLY A 254 2.94 -17.65 9.11
C GLY A 254 3.34 -16.24 8.65
N MET A 255 2.61 -15.60 7.74
CA MET A 255 2.95 -14.28 7.21
C MET A 255 2.64 -13.18 8.22
N GLY A 256 3.58 -12.25 8.41
CA GLY A 256 3.44 -11.00 9.16
C GLY A 256 2.94 -9.82 8.31
N HIS A 257 3.29 -8.60 8.74
CA HIS A 257 3.00 -7.36 8.03
C HIS A 257 4.16 -6.95 7.11
N ASP A 258 4.64 -7.89 6.30
CA ASP A 258 5.71 -7.69 5.34
C ASP A 258 5.54 -8.57 4.10
N TYR A 259 6.45 -8.46 3.16
CA TYR A 259 6.41 -9.16 1.86
C TYR A 259 7.78 -9.73 1.50
N PRO A 260 8.25 -10.73 2.24
CA PRO A 260 9.56 -11.33 2.01
C PRO A 260 9.65 -12.01 0.64
N PRO A 261 10.83 -12.01 -0.02
CA PRO A 261 11.01 -12.57 -1.36
C PRO A 261 10.52 -14.01 -1.52
N GLN A 262 10.57 -14.80 -0.46
CA GLN A 262 10.13 -16.19 -0.45
C GLN A 262 8.60 -16.32 -0.72
N LEU A 263 7.83 -15.27 -0.46
CA LEU A 263 6.39 -15.24 -0.73
C LEU A 263 6.01 -14.59 -2.07
N TRP A 264 6.92 -13.91 -2.77
CA TRP A 264 6.59 -13.17 -4.00
C TRP A 264 5.95 -14.05 -5.07
N GLY A 265 6.48 -15.25 -5.31
CA GLY A 265 5.90 -16.19 -6.29
C GLY A 265 4.44 -16.57 -5.95
N ARG A 266 4.13 -16.78 -4.66
CA ARG A 266 2.76 -17.05 -4.21
C ARG A 266 1.85 -15.84 -4.43
N TRP A 267 2.31 -14.64 -4.12
CA TRP A 267 1.53 -13.42 -4.29
C TRP A 267 1.27 -13.14 -5.78
N VAL A 268 2.30 -13.29 -6.63
CA VAL A 268 2.14 -13.15 -8.08
C VAL A 268 1.09 -14.13 -8.60
N ALA A 269 1.15 -15.40 -8.21
CA ALA A 269 0.17 -16.40 -8.63
C ALA A 269 -1.25 -16.06 -8.19
N LEU A 270 -1.44 -15.56 -6.95
CA LEU A 270 -2.74 -15.15 -6.43
C LEU A 270 -3.31 -13.94 -7.19
N VAL A 271 -2.50 -12.89 -7.36
CA VAL A 271 -2.93 -11.64 -8.01
C VAL A 271 -3.17 -11.84 -9.50
N VAL A 272 -2.24 -12.48 -10.21
CA VAL A 272 -2.38 -12.77 -11.64
C VAL A 272 -3.55 -13.72 -11.90
N GLY A 273 -3.72 -14.75 -11.05
CA GLY A 273 -4.87 -15.64 -11.12
C GLY A 273 -6.20 -14.91 -10.94
N HIS A 274 -6.24 -13.93 -10.00
CA HIS A 274 -7.41 -13.08 -9.80
C HIS A 274 -7.68 -12.16 -11.00
N ILE A 275 -6.66 -11.54 -11.55
CA ILE A 275 -6.76 -10.70 -12.74
C ILE A 275 -7.33 -11.52 -13.90
N ARG A 276 -6.72 -12.67 -14.25
CA ARG A 276 -7.12 -13.52 -15.38
C ARG A 276 -8.53 -14.10 -15.25
N ALA A 277 -9.00 -14.31 -14.03
CA ALA A 277 -10.36 -14.80 -13.79
C ALA A 277 -11.44 -13.72 -14.00
N ASN A 278 -11.05 -12.44 -14.11
CA ASN A 278 -11.97 -11.30 -14.17
C ASN A 278 -11.66 -10.34 -15.36
N SER A 279 -10.85 -10.80 -16.33
CA SER A 279 -10.50 -10.06 -17.55
C SER A 279 -11.35 -10.50 -18.74
#